data_9f39b34ff23cceadf271b7bb9127f24b
#
_entry.id   9f39b34ff23cceadf271b7bb9127f24b
#
_cell.length_a   1.000
_cell.length_b   1.000
_cell.length_c   1.000
_cell.angle_alpha   90.00
_cell.angle_beta   90.00
_cell.angle_gamma   90.00
#
_symmetry.space_group_name_H-M   'P 1'
#
loop_
_entity.id
_entity.type
_entity.pdbx_description
1 polymer ?
#
loop_
_entity_poly.entity_id
_entity_poly.type
_entity_poly.pdbx_seq_one_letter_code
_entity_poly.pdbx_strand_id
1 'polypeptide(L)'
;MKVSLASTSEYSKKAAESISDLSPNAADVLITSAITSMVTDLGVVAPTSSGLLTYYDGVSNSSHTIDAYFVAPKNFNGEDKEQHKITMTYGGHVETCKGANTFAVPGIYKILQFLYENFASIPLKNLIEYPIMISNEGFKLAQPTKDYFKHSLEPMFMWHDYSSKVLSELKNNLDEGVVRLEKLSDTLIQFSNEGFQDFYYGDIANSLIETIKNEGGHVTKDDLETYKMIKDSKFNLNYKDLNIIGHAGPSIGSLMVLKYLEVLNLNTDNKVKLLENLYNARKNNYEFFGDRAEFVKKEIKNIISSPSTIHIGTSDTKNNHFSLTFSSGYGSGVLCKNTGMYFNNSLGEIELNPQGFLGDTKGERLISNMSPIIVTNKSGIFTLGSPGADRISSAIAQVLTNYISNKNWIQSINMPRYHVNQDGNVRAELGLQLSSVNATYTEEFDMYFGGVCVTGLEDDLFAQGDPRRSNVYWIN
;
A
#
# COMPACT_ATOMS: atom_id res chain seq x y z
N MET A 1 2.99 -4.81 27.20
CA MET A 1 1.81 -4.02 26.77
C MET A 1 1.00 -4.92 25.85
N LYS A 2 -0.35 -4.84 25.83
CA LYS A 2 -1.12 -5.56 24.82
C LYS A 2 -1.18 -4.76 23.52
N VAL A 3 -1.04 -5.43 22.40
CA VAL A 3 -1.05 -4.86 21.05
C VAL A 3 -1.87 -5.74 20.12
N SER A 4 -2.57 -5.14 19.17
CA SER A 4 -3.23 -5.81 18.07
C SER A 4 -2.63 -5.43 16.73
N LEU A 5 -2.63 -6.39 15.79
CA LEU A 5 -2.18 -6.25 14.40
C LEU A 5 -3.24 -6.84 13.48
N ALA A 6 -3.53 -6.16 12.37
CA ALA A 6 -4.18 -6.74 11.21
C ALA A 6 -3.45 -6.29 9.94
N SER A 7 -3.23 -7.22 9.01
CA SER A 7 -2.39 -6.97 7.84
C SER A 7 -2.85 -7.75 6.62
N THR A 8 -2.48 -7.24 5.45
CA THR A 8 -2.60 -7.95 4.17
C THR A 8 -1.31 -8.65 3.75
N SER A 9 -0.26 -8.57 4.56
CA SER A 9 0.99 -9.32 4.41
C SER A 9 1.02 -10.52 5.35
N GLU A 10 1.26 -11.70 4.81
CA GLU A 10 1.21 -12.96 5.55
C GLU A 10 2.31 -13.05 6.63
N TYR A 11 3.48 -12.50 6.35
CA TYR A 11 4.60 -12.52 7.28
C TYR A 11 4.51 -11.51 8.43
N SER A 12 3.58 -10.55 8.38
CA SER A 12 3.40 -9.54 9.44
C SER A 12 3.10 -10.15 10.81
N LYS A 13 2.37 -11.27 10.86
CA LYS A 13 2.10 -11.98 12.11
C LYS A 13 3.37 -12.55 12.74
N LYS A 14 4.20 -13.22 11.94
CA LYS A 14 5.50 -13.76 12.41
C LYS A 14 6.44 -12.64 12.88
N ALA A 15 6.39 -11.50 12.19
CA ALA A 15 7.14 -10.31 12.60
C ALA A 15 6.69 -9.80 13.98
N ALA A 16 5.38 -9.70 14.23
CA ALA A 16 4.83 -9.32 15.53
C ALA A 16 5.20 -10.34 16.63
N GLU A 17 5.08 -11.63 16.32
CA GLU A 17 5.44 -12.73 17.24
C GLU A 17 6.93 -12.70 17.62
N SER A 18 7.83 -12.33 16.69
CA SER A 18 9.28 -12.31 16.93
C SER A 18 9.73 -11.29 17.99
N ILE A 19 8.94 -10.26 18.24
CA ILE A 19 9.22 -9.23 19.24
C ILE A 19 8.27 -9.28 20.45
N SER A 20 7.38 -10.27 20.53
CA SER A 20 6.33 -10.35 21.57
C SER A 20 6.89 -10.34 22.99
N ASP A 21 8.00 -11.04 23.24
CA ASP A 21 8.66 -11.14 24.54
C ASP A 21 9.30 -9.82 24.99
N LEU A 22 9.50 -8.86 24.07
CA LEU A 22 10.06 -7.54 24.36
C LEU A 22 9.00 -6.54 24.84
N SER A 23 7.74 -6.97 25.01
CA SER A 23 6.63 -6.11 25.41
C SER A 23 6.39 -4.91 24.46
N PRO A 24 6.24 -5.15 23.15
CA PRO A 24 6.12 -4.11 22.15
C PRO A 24 4.89 -3.23 22.36
N ASN A 25 4.93 -2.02 21.78
CA ASN A 25 3.76 -1.17 21.54
C ASN A 25 3.30 -1.25 20.08
N ALA A 26 2.25 -0.52 19.71
CA ALA A 26 1.69 -0.54 18.36
C ALA A 26 2.68 -0.07 17.28
N ALA A 27 3.54 0.91 17.59
CA ALA A 27 4.56 1.40 16.66
C ALA A 27 5.69 0.38 16.44
N ASP A 28 6.14 -0.31 17.48
CA ASP A 28 7.14 -1.38 17.40
C ASP A 28 6.68 -2.49 16.46
N VAL A 29 5.45 -2.96 16.65
CA VAL A 29 4.83 -4.00 15.79
C VAL A 29 4.68 -3.52 14.36
N LEU A 30 4.26 -2.26 14.14
CA LEU A 30 4.12 -1.69 12.79
C LEU A 30 5.47 -1.62 12.06
N ILE A 31 6.52 -1.12 12.71
CA ILE A 31 7.86 -0.99 12.11
C ILE A 31 8.39 -2.37 11.69
N THR A 32 8.38 -3.34 12.61
CA THR A 32 8.87 -4.69 12.32
C THR A 32 8.07 -5.35 11.20
N SER A 33 6.74 -5.24 11.23
CA SER A 33 5.85 -5.81 10.20
C SER A 33 6.05 -5.15 8.84
N ALA A 34 6.20 -3.82 8.77
CA ALA A 34 6.41 -3.09 7.53
C ALA A 34 7.74 -3.47 6.86
N ILE A 35 8.83 -3.52 7.63
CA ILE A 35 10.16 -3.92 7.11
C ILE A 35 10.12 -5.38 6.65
N THR A 36 9.49 -6.28 7.42
CA THR A 36 9.34 -7.68 7.03
C THR A 36 8.56 -7.81 5.72
N SER A 37 7.46 -7.07 5.56
CA SER A 37 6.69 -7.08 4.32
C SER A 37 7.52 -6.59 3.13
N MET A 38 8.37 -5.56 3.31
CA MET A 38 9.27 -5.09 2.25
C MET A 38 10.33 -6.12 1.84
N VAL A 39 10.61 -7.11 2.69
CA VAL A 39 11.47 -8.27 2.39
C VAL A 39 10.67 -9.35 1.67
N THR A 40 9.47 -9.68 2.14
CA THR A 40 8.76 -10.93 1.77
C THR A 40 7.74 -10.79 0.66
N ASP A 41 7.14 -9.59 0.50
CA ASP A 41 6.08 -9.35 -0.48
C ASP A 41 6.62 -8.72 -1.77
N LEU A 42 7.59 -9.40 -2.37
CA LEU A 42 8.33 -8.96 -3.56
C LEU A 42 7.39 -8.58 -4.71
N GLY A 43 7.69 -7.45 -5.36
CA GLY A 43 6.88 -6.93 -6.48
C GLY A 43 5.58 -6.25 -6.05
N VAL A 44 5.19 -6.38 -4.78
CA VAL A 44 4.04 -5.67 -4.19
C VAL A 44 4.54 -4.48 -3.37
N VAL A 45 5.50 -4.74 -2.49
CA VAL A 45 6.26 -3.74 -1.76
C VAL A 45 7.75 -4.06 -1.85
N ALA A 46 8.59 -3.07 -1.60
CA ALA A 46 10.03 -3.19 -1.63
C ALA A 46 10.64 -2.22 -0.60
N PRO A 47 11.94 -2.37 -0.28
CA PRO A 47 12.64 -1.37 0.52
C PRO A 47 12.61 0.06 -0.05
N THR A 48 12.25 0.20 -1.32
CA THR A 48 12.06 1.50 -1.99
C THR A 48 10.59 1.88 -2.13
N SER A 49 9.73 1.44 -1.23
CA SER A 49 8.30 1.79 -1.19
C SER A 49 8.06 3.23 -0.73
N SER A 50 6.85 3.68 -0.96
CA SER A 50 6.26 4.89 -0.38
C SER A 50 4.91 4.58 0.24
N GLY A 51 4.46 5.41 1.16
CA GLY A 51 3.23 5.14 1.87
C GLY A 51 2.53 6.36 2.45
N LEU A 52 1.34 6.09 2.96
CA LEU A 52 0.50 7.02 3.71
C LEU A 52 0.23 6.42 5.09
N LEU A 53 0.39 7.23 6.13
CA LEU A 53 0.09 6.87 7.50
C LEU A 53 -0.98 7.80 8.07
N THR A 54 -2.09 7.23 8.56
CA THR A 54 -3.04 7.91 9.43
C THR A 54 -2.92 7.30 10.82
N TYR A 55 -2.80 8.13 11.85
CA TYR A 55 -2.65 7.62 13.20
C TYR A 55 -3.42 8.45 14.23
N TYR A 56 -3.78 7.79 15.32
CA TYR A 56 -4.31 8.41 16.52
C TYR A 56 -3.26 8.29 17.62
N ASP A 57 -2.90 9.42 18.20
CA ASP A 57 -1.95 9.51 19.31
C ASP A 57 -2.72 9.53 20.63
N GLY A 58 -2.53 8.52 21.45
CA GLY A 58 -3.17 8.38 22.74
C GLY A 58 -2.75 9.42 23.79
N VAL A 59 -1.61 10.09 23.59
CA VAL A 59 -1.14 11.16 24.49
C VAL A 59 -1.85 12.48 24.17
N SER A 60 -1.86 12.88 22.91
CA SER A 60 -2.52 14.13 22.48
C SER A 60 -4.04 13.97 22.27
N ASN A 61 -4.55 12.72 22.27
CA ASN A 61 -5.94 12.37 21.97
C ASN A 61 -6.42 12.97 20.63
N SER A 62 -5.59 12.87 19.60
CA SER A 62 -5.87 13.45 18.30
C SER A 62 -5.35 12.58 17.15
N SER A 63 -6.03 12.70 16.01
CA SER A 63 -5.64 11.99 14.79
C SER A 63 -4.79 12.87 13.90
N HIS A 64 -3.82 12.27 13.24
CA HIS A 64 -2.85 12.91 12.36
C HIS A 64 -2.65 12.11 11.08
N THR A 65 -2.09 12.78 10.07
CA THR A 65 -1.70 12.14 8.80
C THR A 65 -0.26 12.45 8.42
N ILE A 66 0.42 11.48 7.82
CA ILE A 66 1.73 11.65 7.18
C ILE A 66 1.64 11.12 5.75
N ASP A 67 1.79 12.02 4.79
CA ASP A 67 1.97 11.67 3.38
C ASP A 67 3.47 11.61 3.09
N ALA A 68 3.97 10.40 2.94
CA ALA A 68 5.32 10.11 2.46
C ALA A 68 5.23 9.29 1.16
N TYR A 69 4.36 9.74 0.23
CA TYR A 69 4.21 9.09 -1.06
C TYR A 69 5.34 9.47 -2.02
N PHE A 70 5.39 8.85 -3.17
CA PHE A 70 6.42 9.05 -4.18
C PHE A 70 6.50 10.49 -4.68
N VAL A 71 7.72 10.93 -4.99
CA VAL A 71 7.99 12.21 -5.67
C VAL A 71 8.73 11.91 -6.98
N ALA A 72 8.30 12.52 -8.08
CA ALA A 72 9.00 12.45 -9.35
C ALA A 72 10.35 13.18 -9.27
N PRO A 73 11.42 12.70 -9.93
CA PRO A 73 12.70 13.38 -9.93
C PRO A 73 12.59 14.76 -10.60
N LYS A 74 13.35 15.73 -10.09
CA LYS A 74 13.34 17.12 -10.56
C LYS A 74 13.83 17.29 -12.00
N ASN A 75 14.75 16.43 -12.43
CA ASN A 75 15.37 16.48 -13.75
C ASN A 75 14.80 15.45 -14.73
N PHE A 76 13.62 14.93 -14.45
CA PHE A 76 12.96 13.99 -15.33
C PHE A 76 12.53 14.67 -16.65
N ASN A 77 12.90 14.11 -17.80
CA ASN A 77 12.63 14.70 -19.13
C ASN A 77 11.63 13.90 -19.96
N GLY A 78 11.26 12.70 -19.52
CA GLY A 78 10.27 11.87 -20.19
C GLY A 78 10.64 11.33 -21.58
N GLU A 79 11.91 11.41 -21.97
CA GLU A 79 12.35 11.04 -23.32
C GLU A 79 12.36 9.53 -23.59
N ASP A 80 12.49 8.70 -22.54
CA ASP A 80 12.59 7.22 -22.66
C ASP A 80 11.22 6.49 -22.64
N LYS A 81 10.17 7.12 -23.09
CA LYS A 81 8.77 6.70 -22.88
C LYS A 81 8.38 5.31 -23.43
N GLU A 82 9.11 4.77 -24.39
CA GLU A 82 8.68 3.55 -25.11
C GLU A 82 9.56 2.31 -24.89
N GLN A 83 10.79 2.45 -24.41
CA GLN A 83 11.78 1.38 -24.45
C GLN A 83 11.51 0.21 -23.50
N HIS A 84 10.64 0.36 -22.48
CA HIS A 84 10.46 -0.65 -21.44
C HIS A 84 9.00 -0.98 -21.12
N LYS A 85 8.08 -0.74 -22.06
CA LYS A 85 6.67 -1.13 -21.89
C LYS A 85 6.53 -2.64 -21.85
N ILE A 86 5.73 -3.13 -20.92
CA ILE A 86 5.33 -4.52 -20.82
C ILE A 86 3.83 -4.61 -20.57
N THR A 87 3.25 -5.75 -20.94
CA THR A 87 1.88 -6.11 -20.63
C THR A 87 1.89 -7.29 -19.69
N MET A 88 1.19 -7.17 -18.56
CA MET A 88 0.96 -8.27 -17.62
C MET A 88 -0.49 -8.70 -17.67
N THR A 89 -0.74 -9.99 -17.45
CA THR A 89 -2.10 -10.57 -17.45
C THR A 89 -2.76 -10.55 -16.06
N TYR A 90 -2.13 -9.91 -15.08
CA TYR A 90 -2.58 -9.85 -13.70
C TYR A 90 -3.82 -8.96 -13.52
N GLY A 91 -4.94 -9.55 -13.07
CA GLY A 91 -6.19 -8.81 -12.88
C GLY A 91 -6.86 -8.30 -14.17
N GLY A 92 -6.36 -8.72 -15.34
CA GLY A 92 -6.72 -8.25 -16.66
C GLY A 92 -5.46 -8.01 -17.50
N HIS A 93 -5.54 -7.19 -18.54
CA HIS A 93 -4.35 -6.71 -19.25
C HIS A 93 -3.90 -5.39 -18.62
N VAL A 94 -2.75 -5.40 -17.96
CA VAL A 94 -2.14 -4.21 -17.35
C VAL A 94 -0.91 -3.83 -18.16
N GLU A 95 -0.91 -2.63 -18.73
CA GLU A 95 0.27 -2.02 -19.32
C GLU A 95 1.04 -1.22 -18.28
N THR A 96 2.33 -1.46 -18.17
CA THR A 96 3.23 -0.73 -17.27
C THR A 96 4.62 -0.62 -17.88
N CYS A 97 5.50 0.17 -17.27
CA CYS A 97 6.90 0.22 -17.64
C CYS A 97 7.78 -0.42 -16.58
N LYS A 98 8.93 -0.98 -17.00
CA LYS A 98 9.98 -1.53 -16.16
C LYS A 98 11.31 -0.79 -16.37
N GLY A 99 12.28 -1.02 -15.48
CA GLY A 99 13.60 -0.40 -15.55
C GLY A 99 13.82 0.74 -14.56
N ALA A 100 15.08 1.15 -14.38
CA ALA A 100 15.45 2.19 -13.41
C ALA A 100 14.90 3.58 -13.75
N ASN A 101 14.54 3.83 -15.01
CA ASN A 101 13.88 5.07 -15.44
C ASN A 101 12.46 5.23 -14.89
N THR A 102 11.85 4.15 -14.37
CA THR A 102 10.54 4.18 -13.70
C THR A 102 10.62 4.46 -12.20
N PHE A 103 11.82 4.59 -11.65
CA PHE A 103 12.07 4.79 -10.24
C PHE A 103 11.70 6.21 -9.81
N ALA A 104 10.79 6.33 -8.84
CA ALA A 104 10.45 7.58 -8.16
C ALA A 104 11.09 7.65 -6.78
N VAL A 105 11.28 8.85 -6.24
CA VAL A 105 11.87 9.08 -4.92
C VAL A 105 10.97 8.51 -3.84
N PRO A 106 11.42 7.51 -3.06
CA PRO A 106 10.59 6.81 -2.10
C PRO A 106 10.57 7.49 -0.74
N GLY A 107 9.49 7.30 0.03
CA GLY A 107 9.29 7.98 1.30
C GLY A 107 9.12 7.08 2.51
N ILE A 108 9.04 5.76 2.37
CA ILE A 108 8.67 4.86 3.48
C ILE A 108 9.57 5.03 4.72
N TYR A 109 10.88 5.24 4.53
CA TYR A 109 11.80 5.39 5.65
C TYR A 109 11.59 6.69 6.44
N LYS A 110 10.96 7.73 5.87
CA LYS A 110 10.55 8.92 6.63
C LYS A 110 9.40 8.59 7.60
N ILE A 111 8.48 7.71 7.21
CA ILE A 111 7.43 7.20 8.11
C ILE A 111 8.05 6.33 9.20
N LEU A 112 8.91 5.37 8.84
CA LEU A 112 9.53 4.46 9.80
C LEU A 112 10.41 5.21 10.81
N GLN A 113 11.19 6.19 10.35
CA GLN A 113 11.98 7.06 11.22
C GLN A 113 11.10 7.86 12.17
N PHE A 114 10.01 8.48 11.65
CA PHE A 114 9.06 9.21 12.47
C PHE A 114 8.43 8.34 13.56
N LEU A 115 7.98 7.12 13.21
CA LEU A 115 7.42 6.17 14.17
C LEU A 115 8.45 5.75 15.21
N TYR A 116 9.68 5.47 14.79
CA TYR A 116 10.77 5.08 15.68
C TYR A 116 11.13 6.19 16.67
N GLU A 117 11.30 7.42 16.21
CA GLU A 117 11.71 8.55 17.04
C GLU A 117 10.63 9.02 18.02
N ASN A 118 9.33 8.87 17.68
CA ASN A 118 8.25 9.47 18.47
C ASN A 118 7.43 8.46 19.28
N PHE A 119 7.41 7.18 18.88
CA PHE A 119 6.52 6.19 19.48
C PHE A 119 7.20 4.89 19.89
N ALA A 120 8.23 4.44 19.19
CA ALA A 120 8.84 3.14 19.47
C ALA A 120 9.45 3.05 20.89
N SER A 121 9.33 1.89 21.49
CA SER A 121 9.87 1.59 22.82
C SER A 121 11.02 0.58 22.80
N ILE A 122 11.19 -0.13 21.68
CA ILE A 122 12.20 -1.16 21.50
C ILE A 122 13.34 -0.60 20.62
N PRO A 123 14.63 -0.88 20.96
CA PRO A 123 15.75 -0.46 20.13
C PRO A 123 15.63 -0.97 18.68
N LEU A 124 16.01 -0.13 17.72
CA LEU A 124 15.86 -0.42 16.27
C LEU A 124 16.48 -1.78 15.89
N LYS A 125 17.65 -2.10 16.42
CA LYS A 125 18.32 -3.39 16.16
C LYS A 125 17.46 -4.62 16.48
N ASN A 126 16.60 -4.53 17.50
CA ASN A 126 15.71 -5.62 17.89
C ASN A 126 14.45 -5.64 16.98
N LEU A 127 13.95 -4.47 16.57
CA LEU A 127 12.82 -4.36 15.65
C LEU A 127 13.11 -4.93 14.26
N ILE A 128 14.37 -4.86 13.81
CA ILE A 128 14.74 -5.34 12.47
C ILE A 128 15.51 -6.66 12.48
N GLU A 129 15.64 -7.32 13.63
CA GLU A 129 16.33 -8.62 13.76
C GLU A 129 15.65 -9.70 12.92
N TYR A 130 14.32 -9.82 13.02
CA TYR A 130 13.57 -10.82 12.25
C TYR A 130 13.65 -10.59 10.73
N PRO A 131 13.42 -9.39 10.16
CA PRO A 131 13.65 -9.15 8.75
C PRO A 131 15.10 -9.38 8.29
N ILE A 132 16.12 -9.10 9.11
CA ILE A 132 17.51 -9.47 8.83
C ILE A 132 17.65 -10.98 8.69
N MET A 133 17.19 -11.72 9.69
CA MET A 133 17.26 -13.19 9.73
C MET A 133 16.59 -13.80 8.49
N ILE A 134 15.34 -13.43 8.21
CA ILE A 134 14.56 -14.01 7.10
C ILE A 134 15.12 -13.64 5.71
N SER A 135 15.75 -12.47 5.58
CA SER A 135 16.44 -12.07 4.34
C SER A 135 17.64 -12.97 4.05
N ASN A 136 18.38 -13.36 5.08
CA ASN A 136 19.60 -14.15 4.98
C ASN A 136 19.29 -15.66 4.86
N GLU A 137 18.45 -16.20 5.74
CA GLU A 137 18.11 -17.63 5.77
C GLU A 137 17.21 -18.03 4.59
N GLY A 138 16.40 -17.09 4.12
CA GLY A 138 15.47 -17.25 3.01
C GLY A 138 14.04 -17.51 3.47
N PHE A 139 13.11 -17.26 2.52
CA PHE A 139 11.67 -17.42 2.73
C PHE A 139 10.99 -17.97 1.47
N LYS A 140 9.86 -18.62 1.67
CA LYS A 140 8.94 -18.97 0.58
C LYS A 140 7.97 -17.82 0.35
N LEU A 141 7.54 -17.64 -0.89
CA LEU A 141 6.55 -16.61 -1.21
C LEU A 141 5.22 -16.91 -0.53
N ALA A 142 4.57 -15.88 -0.01
CA ALA A 142 3.19 -15.92 0.40
C ALA A 142 2.23 -16.08 -0.80
N GLN A 143 1.03 -16.61 -0.59
CA GLN A 143 0.11 -16.89 -1.70
C GLN A 143 -0.22 -15.65 -2.56
N PRO A 144 -0.50 -14.46 -2.00
CA PRO A 144 -0.73 -13.27 -2.82
C PRO A 144 0.45 -12.88 -3.72
N THR A 145 1.68 -13.06 -3.22
CA THR A 145 2.90 -12.81 -3.99
C THR A 145 3.12 -13.85 -5.08
N LYS A 146 2.82 -15.13 -4.80
CA LYS A 146 2.82 -16.19 -5.82
C LYS A 146 1.84 -15.88 -6.94
N ASP A 147 0.63 -15.48 -6.61
CA ASP A 147 -0.40 -15.14 -7.59
C ASP A 147 0.02 -13.94 -8.45
N TYR A 148 0.68 -12.95 -7.85
CA TYR A 148 1.30 -11.87 -8.59
C TYR A 148 2.42 -12.38 -9.52
N PHE A 149 3.34 -13.19 -9.02
CA PHE A 149 4.49 -13.68 -9.79
C PHE A 149 4.14 -14.65 -10.92
N LYS A 150 3.01 -15.35 -10.87
CA LYS A 150 2.50 -16.12 -12.02
C LYS A 150 2.39 -15.28 -13.31
N HIS A 151 2.15 -13.97 -13.16
CA HIS A 151 1.93 -13.04 -14.27
C HIS A 151 3.06 -12.04 -14.48
N SER A 152 3.90 -11.80 -13.47
CA SER A 152 4.90 -10.74 -13.48
C SER A 152 6.36 -11.22 -13.42
N LEU A 153 6.62 -12.42 -12.91
CA LEU A 153 7.99 -12.89 -12.71
C LEU A 153 8.82 -12.80 -13.99
N GLU A 154 8.34 -13.40 -15.08
CA GLU A 154 9.07 -13.44 -16.34
C GLU A 154 9.17 -12.05 -17.00
N PRO A 155 8.07 -11.31 -17.27
CA PRO A 155 8.17 -10.04 -17.99
C PRO A 155 8.80 -8.91 -17.17
N MET A 156 8.67 -8.93 -15.83
CA MET A 156 9.10 -7.83 -14.98
C MET A 156 10.46 -8.06 -14.33
N PHE A 157 10.81 -9.29 -13.91
CA PHE A 157 11.97 -9.53 -13.07
C PHE A 157 13.07 -10.35 -13.72
N MET A 158 12.76 -11.21 -14.72
CA MET A 158 13.76 -12.10 -15.33
C MET A 158 14.63 -11.42 -16.41
N TRP A 159 14.30 -10.22 -16.86
CA TRP A 159 15.07 -9.49 -17.86
C TRP A 159 16.35 -8.85 -17.32
N HIS A 160 16.39 -8.53 -16.03
CA HIS A 160 17.53 -7.91 -15.38
C HIS A 160 18.45 -8.98 -14.78
N ASP A 161 19.71 -8.99 -15.18
CA ASP A 161 20.66 -10.07 -14.87
C ASP A 161 20.75 -10.41 -13.38
N TYR A 162 20.87 -9.41 -12.52
CA TYR A 162 21.01 -9.64 -11.09
C TYR A 162 19.69 -10.09 -10.44
N SER A 163 18.56 -9.53 -10.83
CA SER A 163 17.24 -9.97 -10.37
C SER A 163 16.97 -11.43 -10.78
N SER A 164 17.24 -11.77 -12.04
CA SER A 164 17.03 -13.13 -12.55
C SER A 164 17.91 -14.17 -11.83
N LYS A 165 19.14 -13.78 -11.44
CA LYS A 165 20.02 -14.63 -10.63
C LYS A 165 19.47 -14.87 -9.22
N VAL A 166 19.01 -13.80 -8.54
CA VAL A 166 18.48 -13.90 -7.17
C VAL A 166 17.17 -14.68 -7.12
N LEU A 167 16.32 -14.54 -8.14
CA LEU A 167 15.02 -15.21 -8.23
C LEU A 167 15.05 -16.51 -9.05
N SER A 168 16.22 -17.05 -9.35
CA SER A 168 16.38 -18.21 -10.24
C SER A 168 15.66 -19.48 -9.74
N GLU A 169 15.58 -19.70 -8.43
CA GLU A 169 14.82 -20.83 -7.87
C GLU A 169 13.33 -20.71 -8.17
N LEU A 170 12.76 -19.51 -8.16
CA LEU A 170 11.34 -19.27 -8.43
C LEU A 170 10.97 -19.55 -9.89
N LYS A 171 11.89 -19.34 -10.82
CA LYS A 171 11.67 -19.65 -12.24
C LYS A 171 11.37 -21.12 -12.45
N ASN A 172 12.01 -21.99 -11.68
CA ASN A 172 11.88 -23.44 -11.80
C ASN A 172 10.73 -23.99 -10.93
N ASN A 173 10.46 -23.37 -9.79
CA ASN A 173 9.46 -23.83 -8.84
C ASN A 173 8.94 -22.63 -8.02
N LEU A 174 7.89 -22.00 -8.52
CA LEU A 174 7.28 -20.83 -7.86
C LEU A 174 6.66 -21.18 -6.50
N ASP A 175 6.15 -22.39 -6.33
CA ASP A 175 5.43 -22.79 -5.13
C ASP A 175 6.37 -23.12 -3.95
N GLU A 176 7.51 -23.72 -4.24
CA GLU A 176 8.44 -24.22 -3.21
C GLU A 176 9.78 -23.50 -3.20
N GLY A 177 10.05 -22.65 -4.22
CA GLY A 177 11.32 -21.91 -4.31
C GLY A 177 11.55 -21.00 -3.10
N VAL A 178 12.80 -20.94 -2.67
CA VAL A 178 13.23 -20.11 -1.53
C VAL A 178 13.97 -18.89 -2.05
N VAL A 179 13.57 -17.72 -1.63
CA VAL A 179 14.25 -16.46 -1.95
C VAL A 179 15.20 -16.09 -0.82
N ARG A 180 16.44 -15.78 -1.16
CA ARG A 180 17.45 -15.24 -0.25
C ARG A 180 17.90 -13.87 -0.73
N LEU A 181 17.88 -12.91 0.18
CA LEU A 181 18.24 -11.52 -0.10
C LEU A 181 19.43 -11.10 0.80
N GLU A 182 20.55 -11.81 0.67
CA GLU A 182 21.74 -11.62 1.53
C GLU A 182 22.21 -10.17 1.54
N LYS A 183 22.25 -9.51 0.37
CA LYS A 183 22.62 -8.10 0.30
C LYS A 183 21.62 -7.14 0.96
N LEU A 184 20.33 -7.50 0.97
CA LEU A 184 19.34 -6.76 1.72
C LEU A 184 19.53 -6.98 3.24
N SER A 185 19.90 -8.18 3.66
CA SER A 185 20.29 -8.44 5.06
C SER A 185 21.42 -7.52 5.51
N ASP A 186 22.51 -7.39 4.72
CA ASP A 186 23.62 -6.48 5.00
C ASP A 186 23.11 -5.02 5.15
N THR A 187 22.22 -4.59 4.27
CA THR A 187 21.63 -3.23 4.31
C THR A 187 20.75 -3.00 5.54
N LEU A 188 19.97 -4.01 5.95
CA LEU A 188 19.16 -3.94 7.17
C LEU A 188 20.04 -3.88 8.42
N ILE A 189 21.19 -4.58 8.43
CA ILE A 189 22.21 -4.45 9.50
C ILE A 189 22.74 -3.02 9.53
N GLN A 190 23.01 -2.41 8.39
CA GLN A 190 23.45 -1.02 8.30
C GLN A 190 22.39 -0.06 8.87
N PHE A 191 21.10 -0.23 8.55
CA PHE A 191 20.04 0.54 9.20
C PHE A 191 19.98 0.36 10.72
N SER A 192 20.30 -0.83 11.24
CA SER A 192 20.33 -1.06 12.68
C SER A 192 21.39 -0.21 13.39
N ASN A 193 22.48 0.13 12.71
CA ASN A 193 23.59 0.89 13.23
C ASN A 193 23.45 2.39 12.98
N GLU A 194 23.09 2.79 11.76
CA GLU A 194 23.10 4.19 11.30
C GLU A 194 21.70 4.84 11.33
N GLY A 195 20.64 4.04 11.45
CA GLY A 195 19.26 4.50 11.37
C GLY A 195 18.74 4.66 9.92
N PHE A 196 17.46 4.91 9.78
CA PHE A 196 16.78 5.01 8.47
C PHE A 196 17.19 6.23 7.63
N GLN A 197 17.79 7.23 8.23
CA GLN A 197 18.31 8.42 7.54
C GLN A 197 19.40 8.08 6.52
N ASP A 198 20.12 6.97 6.69
CA ASP A 198 21.16 6.52 5.77
C ASP A 198 20.64 6.28 4.35
N PHE A 199 19.34 5.94 4.22
CA PHE A 199 18.65 5.83 2.94
C PHE A 199 18.68 7.14 2.12
N TYR A 200 18.70 8.30 2.77
CA TYR A 200 18.61 9.60 2.12
C TYR A 200 19.96 10.33 2.03
N TYR A 201 20.87 10.08 2.94
CA TYR A 201 22.08 10.90 3.11
C TYR A 201 23.39 10.10 3.12
N GLY A 202 23.35 8.80 3.46
CA GLY A 202 24.53 7.99 3.73
C GLY A 202 24.98 7.09 2.57
N ASP A 203 25.63 5.99 2.92
CA ASP A 203 26.21 5.05 1.96
C ASP A 203 25.16 4.25 1.18
N ILE A 204 24.01 3.99 1.80
CA ILE A 204 22.88 3.38 1.10
C ILE A 204 22.40 4.31 -0.02
N ALA A 205 22.21 5.60 0.27
CA ALA A 205 21.85 6.59 -0.74
C ALA A 205 22.87 6.61 -1.90
N ASN A 206 24.16 6.66 -1.58
CA ASN A 206 25.21 6.67 -2.60
C ASN A 206 25.16 5.44 -3.50
N SER A 207 24.99 4.24 -2.93
CA SER A 207 24.90 2.98 -3.67
C SER A 207 23.63 2.91 -4.56
N LEU A 208 22.51 3.42 -4.08
CA LEU A 208 21.28 3.52 -4.87
C LEU A 208 21.45 4.45 -6.06
N ILE A 209 22.01 5.66 -5.85
CA ILE A 209 22.20 6.64 -6.91
C ILE A 209 23.19 6.15 -7.96
N GLU A 210 24.27 5.47 -7.56
CA GLU A 210 25.18 4.85 -8.51
C GLU A 210 24.47 3.84 -9.41
N THR A 211 23.65 2.95 -8.81
CA THR A 211 22.89 1.96 -9.58
C THR A 211 21.86 2.63 -10.49
N ILE A 212 21.07 3.60 -9.97
CA ILE A 212 20.09 4.35 -10.76
C ILE A 212 20.75 4.98 -11.99
N LYS A 213 21.89 5.64 -11.81
CA LYS A 213 22.64 6.29 -12.91
C LYS A 213 23.13 5.27 -13.94
N ASN A 214 23.69 4.16 -13.48
CA ASN A 214 24.24 3.12 -14.38
C ASN A 214 23.15 2.39 -15.18
N GLU A 215 21.93 2.28 -14.63
CA GLU A 215 20.78 1.63 -15.24
C GLU A 215 19.85 2.61 -16.00
N GLY A 216 20.27 3.88 -16.17
CA GLY A 216 19.49 4.88 -16.93
C GLY A 216 18.31 5.51 -16.19
N GLY A 217 18.32 5.50 -14.87
CA GLY A 217 17.31 6.17 -14.06
C GLY A 217 17.58 7.65 -13.85
N HIS A 218 16.60 8.39 -13.36
CA HIS A 218 16.61 9.86 -13.30
C HIS A 218 16.76 10.46 -11.89
N VAL A 219 16.52 9.66 -10.83
CA VAL A 219 16.63 10.14 -9.45
C VAL A 219 18.08 10.45 -9.12
N THR A 220 18.31 11.62 -8.54
CA THR A 220 19.62 12.12 -8.12
C THR A 220 19.76 12.12 -6.59
N LYS A 221 21.00 12.36 -6.11
CA LYS A 221 21.26 12.51 -4.68
C LYS A 221 20.47 13.70 -4.09
N ASP A 222 20.39 14.82 -4.81
CA ASP A 222 19.60 16.00 -4.40
C ASP A 222 18.10 15.67 -4.25
N ASP A 223 17.55 14.80 -5.10
CA ASP A 223 16.17 14.36 -4.98
C ASP A 223 15.93 13.56 -3.67
N LEU A 224 16.86 12.68 -3.29
CA LEU A 224 16.80 11.95 -2.02
C LEU A 224 16.96 12.90 -0.82
N GLU A 225 18.00 13.74 -0.81
CA GLU A 225 18.32 14.63 0.30
C GLU A 225 17.26 15.70 0.57
N THR A 226 16.57 16.16 -0.48
CA THR A 226 15.51 17.18 -0.37
C THR A 226 14.12 16.62 -0.18
N TYR A 227 13.95 15.29 -0.17
CA TYR A 227 12.66 14.66 0.02
C TYR A 227 12.02 15.02 1.38
N LYS A 228 10.76 15.45 1.35
CA LYS A 228 9.98 15.83 2.55
C LYS A 228 8.64 15.11 2.61
N MET A 229 8.29 14.59 3.77
CA MET A 229 6.93 14.14 4.05
C MET A 229 6.01 15.34 4.33
N ILE A 230 4.73 15.20 4.02
CA ILE A 230 3.69 16.19 4.34
C ILE A 230 2.97 15.71 5.60
N LYS A 231 2.89 16.58 6.61
CA LYS A 231 2.19 16.28 7.87
C LYS A 231 0.86 17.00 7.92
N ASP A 232 -0.15 16.32 8.49
CA ASP A 232 -1.49 16.88 8.80
C ASP A 232 -2.25 17.49 7.62
N SER A 233 -2.00 17.00 6.40
CA SER A 233 -2.90 17.19 5.27
C SER A 233 -4.07 16.21 5.38
N LYS A 234 -5.04 16.54 6.22
CA LYS A 234 -6.15 15.65 6.58
C LYS A 234 -7.51 16.29 6.34
N PHE A 235 -8.49 15.44 6.08
CA PHE A 235 -9.89 15.80 6.27
C PHE A 235 -10.44 15.08 7.51
N ASN A 236 -11.53 15.60 8.01
CA ASN A 236 -12.32 15.03 9.09
C ASN A 236 -13.79 15.06 8.68
N LEU A 237 -14.42 13.90 8.63
CA LEU A 237 -15.82 13.74 8.25
C LEU A 237 -16.62 13.12 9.39
N ASN A 238 -17.65 13.81 9.85
CA ASN A 238 -18.69 13.21 10.68
C ASN A 238 -19.74 12.57 9.75
N TYR A 239 -19.81 11.24 9.76
CA TYR A 239 -20.75 10.48 8.97
C TYR A 239 -21.56 9.54 9.85
N LYS A 240 -22.82 9.87 10.08
CA LYS A 240 -23.70 9.23 11.08
C LYS A 240 -23.08 9.28 12.48
N ASP A 241 -22.81 8.13 13.08
CA ASP A 241 -22.16 8.02 14.39
C ASP A 241 -20.64 7.83 14.32
N LEU A 242 -20.05 7.90 13.13
CA LEU A 242 -18.62 7.78 12.91
C LEU A 242 -17.98 9.14 12.64
N ASN A 243 -16.82 9.36 13.21
CA ASN A 243 -15.88 10.39 12.78
C ASN A 243 -14.74 9.72 12.00
N ILE A 244 -14.55 10.07 10.73
CA ILE A 244 -13.60 9.44 9.81
C ILE A 244 -12.51 10.45 9.48
N ILE A 245 -11.27 10.06 9.74
CA ILE A 245 -10.09 10.86 9.44
C ILE A 245 -9.27 10.15 8.39
N GLY A 246 -8.85 10.89 7.34
CA GLY A 246 -8.00 10.39 6.28
C GLY A 246 -7.24 11.51 5.58
N HIS A 247 -6.50 11.17 4.53
CA HIS A 247 -5.68 12.13 3.79
C HIS A 247 -6.53 13.05 2.90
N ALA A 248 -6.29 14.35 3.01
CA ALA A 248 -6.64 15.32 1.97
C ALA A 248 -5.54 15.30 0.88
N GLY A 249 -5.80 15.70 -0.34
CA GLY A 249 -4.82 15.58 -1.44
C GLY A 249 -3.33 15.83 -1.07
N PRO A 250 -2.41 15.38 -1.93
CA PRO A 250 -2.61 14.87 -3.30
C PRO A 250 -3.11 13.40 -3.37
N SER A 251 -3.19 12.68 -2.25
CA SER A 251 -3.87 11.39 -2.21
C SER A 251 -5.38 11.56 -2.40
N ILE A 252 -5.95 10.80 -3.31
CA ILE A 252 -7.38 10.85 -3.62
C ILE A 252 -8.18 9.73 -2.98
N GLY A 253 -7.51 8.68 -2.51
CA GLY A 253 -8.17 7.47 -2.03
C GLY A 253 -9.17 7.73 -0.92
N SER A 254 -8.79 8.48 0.09
CA SER A 254 -9.66 8.79 1.21
C SER A 254 -10.83 9.70 0.81
N LEU A 255 -10.62 10.65 -0.10
CA LEU A 255 -11.68 11.49 -0.64
C LEU A 255 -12.69 10.68 -1.46
N MET A 256 -12.21 9.66 -2.19
CA MET A 256 -13.10 8.73 -2.88
C MET A 256 -13.92 7.86 -1.93
N VAL A 257 -13.37 7.46 -0.75
CA VAL A 257 -14.17 6.79 0.29
C VAL A 257 -15.36 7.65 0.69
N LEU A 258 -15.15 8.95 0.90
CA LEU A 258 -16.24 9.87 1.25
C LEU A 258 -17.33 9.92 0.19
N LYS A 259 -16.94 10.03 -1.09
CA LYS A 259 -17.89 10.05 -2.20
C LYS A 259 -18.68 8.76 -2.32
N TYR A 260 -18.05 7.62 -2.13
CA TYR A 260 -18.76 6.33 -2.08
C TYR A 260 -19.72 6.26 -0.89
N LEU A 261 -19.35 6.77 0.30
CA LEU A 261 -20.25 6.81 1.45
C LEU A 261 -21.47 7.72 1.20
N GLU A 262 -21.30 8.88 0.56
CA GLU A 262 -22.40 9.75 0.15
C GLU A 262 -23.38 8.99 -0.75
N VAL A 263 -22.87 8.30 -1.78
CA VAL A 263 -23.69 7.54 -2.73
C VAL A 263 -24.36 6.34 -2.07
N LEU A 264 -23.64 5.57 -1.24
CA LEU A 264 -24.17 4.40 -0.53
C LEU A 264 -25.23 4.79 0.52
N ASN A 265 -25.22 6.03 1.00
CA ASN A 265 -26.22 6.54 1.93
C ASN A 265 -27.54 6.92 1.21
N LEU A 266 -27.55 7.04 -0.08
CA LEU A 266 -28.79 7.23 -0.84
C LEU A 266 -29.62 5.98 -0.70
N ASN A 267 -30.69 6.09 0.11
CA ASN A 267 -31.61 4.97 0.38
C ASN A 267 -32.35 4.65 -0.92
N THR A 268 -31.81 3.74 -1.72
CA THR A 268 -32.40 3.31 -2.98
C THR A 268 -32.53 1.78 -3.02
N ASP A 269 -33.74 1.30 -3.11
CA ASP A 269 -34.01 -0.11 -3.36
C ASP A 269 -33.58 -0.53 -4.79
N ASN A 270 -33.24 0.46 -5.64
CA ASN A 270 -32.78 0.25 -7.00
C ASN A 270 -31.25 0.13 -7.06
N LYS A 271 -30.76 -1.12 -7.02
CA LYS A 271 -29.32 -1.42 -7.12
C LYS A 271 -28.67 -0.91 -8.41
N VAL A 272 -29.43 -0.85 -9.52
CA VAL A 272 -28.93 -0.29 -10.78
C VAL A 272 -28.57 1.18 -10.62
N LYS A 273 -29.49 1.97 -10.04
CA LYS A 273 -29.25 3.38 -9.79
C LYS A 273 -28.13 3.63 -8.82
N LEU A 274 -27.95 2.76 -7.81
CA LEU A 274 -26.83 2.80 -6.90
C LEU A 274 -25.51 2.59 -7.65
N LEU A 275 -25.43 1.61 -8.53
CA LEU A 275 -24.24 1.30 -9.31
C LEU A 275 -23.93 2.42 -10.33
N GLU A 276 -24.94 2.98 -10.99
CA GLU A 276 -24.77 4.15 -11.84
C GLU A 276 -24.26 5.37 -11.06
N ASN A 277 -24.76 5.60 -9.85
CA ASN A 277 -24.29 6.67 -8.98
C ASN A 277 -22.84 6.45 -8.53
N LEU A 278 -22.44 5.23 -8.20
CA LEU A 278 -21.04 4.90 -7.87
C LEU A 278 -20.11 5.12 -9.07
N TYR A 279 -20.54 4.68 -10.25
CA TYR A 279 -19.81 4.96 -11.49
C TYR A 279 -19.66 6.46 -11.76
N ASN A 280 -20.75 7.22 -11.65
CA ASN A 280 -20.72 8.67 -11.84
C ASN A 280 -19.88 9.38 -10.78
N ALA A 281 -19.99 8.98 -9.51
CA ALA A 281 -19.17 9.51 -8.44
C ALA A 281 -17.67 9.31 -8.73
N ARG A 282 -17.30 8.15 -9.24
CA ARG A 282 -15.94 7.87 -9.64
C ARG A 282 -15.49 8.69 -10.85
N LYS A 283 -16.31 8.77 -11.89
CA LYS A 283 -15.99 9.45 -13.14
C LYS A 283 -15.95 10.99 -13.02
N ASN A 284 -16.73 11.58 -12.11
CA ASN A 284 -16.94 13.03 -12.03
C ASN A 284 -16.20 13.72 -10.88
N ASN A 285 -15.43 12.99 -10.05
CA ASN A 285 -14.76 13.56 -8.88
C ASN A 285 -13.35 14.09 -9.16
N TYR A 286 -13.23 14.93 -10.15
CA TYR A 286 -11.97 15.56 -10.53
C TYR A 286 -11.63 16.80 -9.70
N GLU A 287 -12.60 17.36 -9.00
CA GLU A 287 -12.47 18.56 -8.14
C GLU A 287 -11.38 18.42 -7.08
N PHE A 288 -11.12 17.19 -6.63
CA PHE A 288 -10.08 16.89 -5.62
C PHE A 288 -8.64 17.03 -6.12
N PHE A 289 -8.45 17.14 -7.42
CA PHE A 289 -7.13 17.24 -8.02
C PHE A 289 -6.64 18.69 -8.18
N GLY A 290 -7.45 19.69 -7.75
CA GLY A 290 -7.10 21.11 -7.86
C GLY A 290 -6.72 21.49 -9.30
N ASP A 291 -5.58 22.15 -9.49
CA ASP A 291 -5.11 22.59 -10.81
C ASP A 291 -4.85 21.44 -11.80
N ARG A 292 -4.74 20.21 -11.31
CA ARG A 292 -4.60 19.00 -12.13
C ARG A 292 -5.92 18.39 -12.57
N ALA A 293 -7.06 18.93 -12.15
CA ALA A 293 -8.39 18.35 -12.38
C ALA A 293 -8.67 18.07 -13.87
N GLU A 294 -8.40 19.02 -14.75
CA GLU A 294 -8.63 18.86 -16.19
C GLU A 294 -7.73 17.78 -16.81
N PHE A 295 -6.52 17.67 -16.29
CA PHE A 295 -5.57 16.69 -16.76
C PHE A 295 -5.97 15.27 -16.31
N VAL A 296 -6.26 15.08 -15.05
CA VAL A 296 -6.75 13.80 -14.50
C VAL A 296 -8.04 13.36 -15.19
N LYS A 297 -8.95 14.29 -15.50
CA LYS A 297 -10.18 14.03 -16.24
C LYS A 297 -9.96 13.44 -17.63
N LYS A 298 -8.91 13.90 -18.32
CA LYS A 298 -8.54 13.40 -19.65
C LYS A 298 -7.94 11.99 -19.58
N GLU A 299 -7.09 11.72 -18.58
CA GLU A 299 -6.27 10.50 -18.49
C GLU A 299 -6.94 9.38 -17.69
N ILE A 300 -7.89 9.70 -16.80
CA ILE A 300 -8.62 8.69 -16.00
C ILE A 300 -9.37 7.64 -16.84
N LYS A 301 -9.63 7.94 -18.11
CA LYS A 301 -10.25 6.98 -19.04
C LYS A 301 -9.35 5.74 -19.28
N ASN A 302 -8.06 5.85 -19.00
CA ASN A 302 -7.06 4.82 -19.29
C ASN A 302 -6.56 4.08 -18.02
N ILE A 303 -7.09 4.42 -16.83
CA ILE A 303 -6.63 3.77 -15.59
C ILE A 303 -7.14 2.33 -15.51
N ILE A 304 -6.27 1.38 -15.72
CA ILE A 304 -6.47 -0.04 -15.49
C ILE A 304 -5.89 -0.36 -14.11
N SER A 305 -6.62 -1.10 -13.29
CA SER A 305 -6.36 -1.25 -11.87
C SER A 305 -5.20 -2.19 -11.53
N SER A 306 -4.30 -1.74 -10.66
CA SER A 306 -3.20 -2.51 -10.05
C SER A 306 -3.56 -3.04 -8.66
N PRO A 307 -3.28 -4.29 -8.32
CA PRO A 307 -3.51 -4.82 -6.97
C PRO A 307 -2.27 -4.84 -6.06
N SER A 308 -1.20 -4.09 -6.37
CA SER A 308 0.06 -4.10 -5.64
C SER A 308 0.12 -3.08 -4.51
N THR A 309 -0.26 -3.45 -3.30
CA THR A 309 -0.26 -2.59 -2.11
C THR A 309 -0.38 -3.46 -0.86
N ILE A 310 0.29 -3.06 0.23
CA ILE A 310 0.13 -3.66 1.55
C ILE A 310 -0.56 -2.65 2.49
N HIS A 311 -1.44 -3.16 3.34
CA HIS A 311 -2.00 -2.42 4.46
C HIS A 311 -1.66 -3.12 5.78
N ILE A 312 -1.26 -2.33 6.77
CA ILE A 312 -1.00 -2.76 8.15
C ILE A 312 -1.69 -1.80 9.10
N GLY A 313 -2.58 -2.33 9.94
CA GLY A 313 -3.15 -1.65 11.08
C GLY A 313 -2.58 -2.19 12.39
N THR A 314 -2.26 -1.32 13.35
CA THR A 314 -1.86 -1.70 14.71
C THR A 314 -2.52 -0.80 15.74
N SER A 315 -2.84 -1.37 16.91
CA SER A 315 -3.44 -0.64 18.03
C SER A 315 -2.90 -1.17 19.36
N ASP A 316 -2.76 -0.29 20.37
CA ASP A 316 -2.32 -0.70 21.70
C ASP A 316 -3.24 -0.21 22.82
N THR A 317 -3.04 -0.73 24.03
CA THR A 317 -3.82 -0.37 25.23
C THR A 317 -3.48 1.01 25.79
N LYS A 318 -2.53 1.76 25.21
CA LYS A 318 -2.28 3.19 25.49
C LYS A 318 -3.02 4.09 24.51
N ASN A 319 -3.93 3.51 23.72
CA ASN A 319 -4.74 4.22 22.76
C ASN A 319 -3.94 4.82 21.58
N ASN A 320 -2.80 4.20 21.22
CA ASN A 320 -2.10 4.51 19.98
C ASN A 320 -2.63 3.59 18.88
N HIS A 321 -3.01 4.18 17.76
CA HIS A 321 -3.57 3.47 16.60
C HIS A 321 -2.89 3.95 15.34
N PHE A 322 -2.34 3.02 14.54
CA PHE A 322 -1.63 3.33 13.31
C PHE A 322 -2.23 2.57 12.14
N SER A 323 -2.54 3.27 11.06
CA SER A 323 -3.07 2.77 9.80
C SER A 323 -2.09 3.13 8.70
N LEU A 324 -1.28 2.18 8.24
CA LEU A 324 -0.24 2.35 7.22
C LEU A 324 -0.62 1.60 5.95
N THR A 325 -0.66 2.31 4.82
CA THR A 325 -0.77 1.71 3.49
C THR A 325 0.42 2.14 2.64
N PHE A 326 1.11 1.17 2.01
CA PHE A 326 2.33 1.44 1.25
C PHE A 326 2.48 0.48 0.06
N SER A 327 3.26 0.90 -0.95
CA SER A 327 3.44 0.19 -2.21
C SER A 327 4.80 0.52 -2.84
N SER A 328 5.28 -0.36 -3.70
CA SER A 328 6.39 -0.09 -4.65
C SER A 328 5.92 -0.06 -6.11
N GLY A 329 4.62 0.08 -6.34
CA GLY A 329 4.04 -0.18 -7.63
C GLY A 329 4.10 -1.67 -7.99
N TYR A 330 4.39 -1.99 -9.24
CA TYR A 330 4.62 -3.38 -9.68
C TYR A 330 6.08 -3.83 -9.49
N GLY A 331 6.95 -2.96 -8.98
CA GLY A 331 8.40 -3.12 -9.03
C GLY A 331 8.96 -2.87 -10.44
N SER A 332 10.19 -2.39 -10.52
CA SER A 332 10.84 -2.07 -11.81
C SER A 332 11.55 -3.27 -12.44
N GLY A 333 11.68 -4.37 -11.70
CA GLY A 333 12.53 -5.49 -12.05
C GLY A 333 14.02 -5.29 -11.77
N VAL A 334 14.45 -4.08 -11.46
CA VAL A 334 15.84 -3.76 -11.12
C VAL A 334 16.11 -4.03 -9.65
N LEU A 335 17.18 -4.78 -9.38
CA LEU A 335 17.71 -5.05 -8.05
C LEU A 335 19.08 -4.41 -7.91
N CYS A 336 19.27 -3.52 -6.94
CA CYS A 336 20.55 -2.89 -6.64
C CYS A 336 21.53 -3.93 -6.06
N LYS A 337 22.66 -4.15 -6.76
CA LYS A 337 23.66 -5.17 -6.35
C LYS A 337 24.29 -4.91 -4.99
N ASN A 338 24.51 -3.63 -4.67
CA ASN A 338 25.22 -3.25 -3.46
C ASN A 338 24.32 -3.28 -2.22
N THR A 339 23.01 -3.00 -2.37
CA THR A 339 22.07 -2.91 -1.27
C THR A 339 21.05 -4.05 -1.22
N GLY A 340 20.89 -4.84 -2.28
CA GLY A 340 19.84 -5.85 -2.36
C GLY A 340 18.41 -5.28 -2.40
N MET A 341 18.25 -3.98 -2.62
CA MET A 341 16.94 -3.34 -2.68
C MET A 341 16.35 -3.42 -4.09
N TYR A 342 15.13 -3.93 -4.22
CA TYR A 342 14.33 -3.78 -5.44
C TYR A 342 13.85 -2.34 -5.60
N PHE A 343 13.88 -1.86 -6.84
CA PHE A 343 13.40 -0.54 -7.20
C PHE A 343 11.91 -0.54 -7.44
N ASN A 344 11.23 0.54 -7.02
CA ASN A 344 9.85 0.80 -7.39
C ASN A 344 9.72 1.15 -8.88
N ASN A 345 8.50 1.05 -9.43
CA ASN A 345 8.22 1.48 -10.80
C ASN A 345 7.12 2.55 -10.87
N SER A 346 7.01 3.38 -9.86
CA SER A 346 5.86 4.28 -9.70
C SER A 346 5.71 5.33 -10.80
N LEU A 347 6.78 5.70 -11.51
CA LEU A 347 6.69 6.52 -12.72
C LEU A 347 6.17 5.72 -13.94
N GLY A 348 6.24 4.40 -13.89
CA GLY A 348 5.78 3.51 -14.95
C GLY A 348 4.32 3.08 -14.82
N GLU A 349 3.64 3.42 -13.72
CA GLU A 349 2.23 3.08 -13.48
C GLU A 349 1.32 4.17 -14.07
N ILE A 350 0.47 3.82 -15.05
CA ILE A 350 -0.43 4.76 -15.73
C ILE A 350 -1.41 5.40 -14.74
N GLU A 351 -1.94 4.62 -13.81
CA GLU A 351 -2.92 5.09 -12.83
C GLU A 351 -2.38 6.13 -11.85
N LEU A 352 -1.07 6.15 -11.63
CA LEU A 352 -0.40 7.12 -10.75
C LEU A 352 0.20 8.29 -11.53
N ASN A 353 0.26 8.16 -12.85
CA ASN A 353 0.84 9.14 -13.75
C ASN A 353 -0.20 9.55 -14.80
N PRO A 354 -1.17 10.38 -14.41
CA PRO A 354 -2.23 10.79 -15.30
C PRO A 354 -1.76 11.54 -16.56
N GLN A 355 -0.48 11.93 -16.65
CA GLN A 355 0.18 12.49 -17.85
C GLN A 355 0.81 11.41 -18.74
N GLY A 356 0.44 10.16 -18.53
CA GLY A 356 0.97 9.02 -19.24
C GLY A 356 2.24 8.46 -18.58
N PHE A 357 2.75 7.38 -19.14
CA PHE A 357 4.00 6.78 -18.67
C PHE A 357 5.12 7.82 -18.64
N LEU A 358 5.79 7.89 -17.48
CA LEU A 358 6.91 8.79 -17.28
C LEU A 358 6.55 10.26 -17.58
N GLY A 359 5.33 10.69 -17.24
CA GLY A 359 4.79 12.02 -17.56
C GLY A 359 5.56 13.19 -16.98
N ASP A 360 5.13 14.40 -17.32
CA ASP A 360 5.83 15.66 -16.98
C ASP A 360 5.50 16.18 -15.56
N THR A 361 5.76 15.35 -14.54
CA THR A 361 5.49 15.67 -13.12
C THR A 361 6.73 16.02 -12.31
N LYS A 362 7.70 16.70 -12.92
CA LYS A 362 9.01 17.02 -12.35
C LYS A 362 8.94 17.58 -10.93
N GLY A 363 9.58 16.89 -9.99
CA GLY A 363 9.65 17.30 -8.59
C GLY A 363 8.33 17.27 -7.84
N GLU A 364 7.24 16.78 -8.46
CA GLU A 364 5.92 16.75 -7.85
C GLU A 364 5.65 15.40 -7.16
N ARG A 365 4.80 15.47 -6.12
CA ARG A 365 4.27 14.27 -5.48
C ARG A 365 3.27 13.58 -6.39
N LEU A 366 3.41 12.26 -6.56
CA LEU A 366 2.50 11.47 -7.38
C LEU A 366 1.13 11.33 -6.70
N ILE A 367 0.12 11.05 -7.50
CA ILE A 367 -1.24 10.80 -7.02
C ILE A 367 -1.33 9.37 -6.47
N SER A 368 -2.11 9.17 -5.40
CA SER A 368 -2.31 7.87 -4.76
C SER A 368 -3.79 7.55 -4.56
N ASN A 369 -4.15 6.28 -4.77
CA ASN A 369 -5.45 5.71 -4.40
C ASN A 369 -5.48 5.15 -2.96
N MET A 370 -4.37 5.16 -2.25
CA MET A 370 -4.28 4.65 -0.88
C MET A 370 -5.17 5.44 0.06
N SER A 371 -5.79 4.73 0.99
CA SER A 371 -6.76 5.30 1.92
C SER A 371 -6.64 4.67 3.31
N PRO A 372 -5.49 4.81 3.97
CA PRO A 372 -5.45 4.49 5.40
C PRO A 372 -6.28 5.53 6.15
N ILE A 373 -7.20 5.07 6.99
CA ILE A 373 -8.09 5.93 7.78
C ILE A 373 -8.11 5.53 9.26
N ILE A 374 -8.44 6.51 10.10
CA ILE A 374 -8.85 6.31 11.47
C ILE A 374 -10.35 6.59 11.56
N VAL A 375 -11.06 5.71 12.24
CA VAL A 375 -12.48 5.85 12.53
C VAL A 375 -12.68 5.91 14.04
N THR A 376 -13.38 6.91 14.52
CA THR A 376 -13.74 7.02 15.94
C THR A 376 -15.26 7.08 16.09
N ASN A 377 -15.77 6.45 17.13
CA ASN A 377 -17.16 6.54 17.54
C ASN A 377 -17.25 6.45 19.08
N LYS A 378 -18.47 6.33 19.62
CA LYS A 378 -18.67 6.24 21.08
C LYS A 378 -18.12 4.96 21.72
N SER A 379 -17.95 3.89 20.92
CA SER A 379 -17.47 2.59 21.43
C SER A 379 -15.95 2.47 21.35
N GLY A 380 -15.27 3.19 20.44
CA GLY A 380 -13.82 3.01 20.33
C GLY A 380 -13.16 3.76 19.17
N ILE A 381 -11.89 3.43 18.96
CA ILE A 381 -11.05 3.95 17.89
C ILE A 381 -10.55 2.77 17.05
N PHE A 382 -10.64 2.91 15.72
CA PHE A 382 -10.31 1.85 14.78
C PHE A 382 -9.43 2.37 13.65
N THR A 383 -8.52 1.52 13.20
CA THR A 383 -7.76 1.69 11.96
C THR A 383 -8.43 0.93 10.85
N LEU A 384 -8.46 1.46 9.65
CA LEU A 384 -8.88 0.75 8.45
C LEU A 384 -7.99 1.09 7.25
N GLY A 385 -7.80 0.14 6.38
CA GLY A 385 -7.20 0.33 5.06
C GLY A 385 -7.28 -0.95 4.25
N SER A 386 -6.92 -0.85 2.99
CA SER A 386 -7.03 -1.95 2.02
C SER A 386 -5.98 -1.80 0.92
N PRO A 387 -5.46 -2.88 0.35
CA PRO A 387 -4.86 -2.89 -0.98
C PRO A 387 -5.93 -2.92 -2.07
N GLY A 388 -5.53 -2.82 -3.34
CA GLY A 388 -6.42 -3.08 -4.47
C GLY A 388 -6.62 -1.91 -5.43
N ALA A 389 -5.67 -0.97 -5.50
CA ALA A 389 -5.67 0.17 -6.41
C ALA A 389 -6.99 0.96 -6.36
N ASP A 390 -7.71 1.04 -7.47
CA ASP A 390 -8.99 1.75 -7.57
C ASP A 390 -10.13 1.11 -6.74
N ARG A 391 -10.00 -0.17 -6.32
CA ARG A 391 -10.96 -0.85 -5.45
C ARG A 391 -10.78 -0.52 -3.98
N ILE A 392 -9.65 0.06 -3.57
CA ILE A 392 -9.38 0.45 -2.17
C ILE A 392 -10.55 1.23 -1.58
N SER A 393 -10.94 2.30 -2.25
CA SER A 393 -11.98 3.21 -1.76
C SER A 393 -13.36 2.55 -1.69
N SER A 394 -13.73 1.76 -2.70
CA SER A 394 -15.03 1.08 -2.72
C SER A 394 -15.10 -0.05 -1.69
N ALA A 395 -14.00 -0.77 -1.45
CA ALA A 395 -13.93 -1.80 -0.43
C ALA A 395 -14.10 -1.22 0.97
N ILE A 396 -13.35 -0.17 1.31
CA ILE A 396 -13.43 0.51 2.61
C ILE A 396 -14.84 1.09 2.83
N ALA A 397 -15.40 1.77 1.82
CA ALA A 397 -16.74 2.37 1.93
C ALA A 397 -17.83 1.33 2.16
N GLN A 398 -17.78 0.16 1.49
CA GLN A 398 -18.73 -0.92 1.70
C GLN A 398 -18.60 -1.51 3.11
N VAL A 399 -17.38 -1.75 3.60
CA VAL A 399 -17.17 -2.24 4.98
C VAL A 399 -17.68 -1.24 6.01
N LEU A 400 -17.41 0.07 5.84
CA LEU A 400 -17.95 1.11 6.72
C LEU A 400 -19.48 1.15 6.70
N THR A 401 -20.10 1.08 5.53
CA THR A 401 -21.56 1.07 5.38
C THR A 401 -22.19 -0.13 6.09
N ASN A 402 -21.58 -1.31 5.93
CA ASN A 402 -22.02 -2.53 6.59
C ASN A 402 -21.87 -2.40 8.12
N TYR A 403 -20.74 -1.90 8.60
CA TYR A 403 -20.51 -1.68 10.03
C TYR A 403 -21.50 -0.67 10.65
N ILE A 404 -21.81 0.39 9.95
CA ILE A 404 -22.84 1.36 10.42
C ILE A 404 -24.19 0.64 10.65
N SER A 405 -24.52 -0.33 9.81
CA SER A 405 -25.78 -1.06 9.85
C SER A 405 -25.81 -2.17 10.91
N ASN A 406 -24.72 -2.93 11.07
CA ASN A 406 -24.70 -4.14 11.91
C ASN A 406 -23.82 -4.03 13.16
N LYS A 407 -22.99 -2.99 13.29
CA LYS A 407 -22.06 -2.75 14.40
C LYS A 407 -21.10 -3.91 14.67
N ASN A 408 -20.74 -4.66 13.63
CA ASN A 408 -19.89 -5.84 13.74
C ASN A 408 -18.83 -5.83 12.62
N TRP A 409 -17.56 -5.57 12.99
CA TRP A 409 -16.46 -5.51 12.03
C TRP A 409 -16.23 -6.82 11.28
N ILE A 410 -16.26 -7.96 11.99
CA ILE A 410 -16.03 -9.29 11.38
C ILE A 410 -17.09 -9.56 10.31
N GLN A 411 -18.37 -9.36 10.65
CA GLN A 411 -19.46 -9.53 9.71
C GLN A 411 -19.31 -8.57 8.52
N SER A 412 -18.97 -7.30 8.77
CA SER A 412 -18.87 -6.28 7.74
C SER A 412 -17.75 -6.54 6.74
N ILE A 413 -16.60 -7.05 7.21
CA ILE A 413 -15.47 -7.46 6.35
C ILE A 413 -15.84 -8.66 5.48
N ASN A 414 -16.58 -9.64 6.05
CA ASN A 414 -16.93 -10.88 5.38
C ASN A 414 -18.11 -10.75 4.41
N MET A 415 -18.86 -9.65 4.43
CA MET A 415 -19.95 -9.45 3.46
C MET A 415 -19.43 -9.41 2.02
N PRO A 416 -20.17 -9.99 1.06
CA PRO A 416 -19.81 -9.98 -0.35
C PRO A 416 -19.70 -8.54 -0.88
N ARG A 417 -18.72 -8.32 -1.78
CA ARG A 417 -18.41 -7.02 -2.36
C ARG A 417 -18.72 -6.95 -3.84
N TYR A 418 -18.89 -5.74 -4.32
CA TYR A 418 -18.97 -5.42 -5.74
C TYR A 418 -18.11 -4.19 -6.06
N HIS A 419 -17.78 -4.04 -7.34
CA HIS A 419 -17.04 -2.90 -7.83
C HIS A 419 -17.52 -2.52 -9.22
N VAL A 420 -17.63 -1.21 -9.47
CA VAL A 420 -17.89 -0.65 -10.78
C VAL A 420 -16.59 -0.07 -11.29
N ASN A 421 -16.05 -0.62 -12.37
CA ASN A 421 -14.81 -0.13 -12.96
C ASN A 421 -15.06 1.17 -13.77
N GLN A 422 -14.00 1.71 -14.34
CA GLN A 422 -14.07 2.98 -15.09
C GLN A 422 -14.89 2.92 -16.36
N ASP A 423 -15.03 1.74 -16.96
CA ASP A 423 -15.83 1.50 -18.16
C ASP A 423 -17.30 1.30 -17.83
N GLY A 424 -17.67 1.34 -16.53
CA GLY A 424 -19.02 1.07 -16.06
C GLY A 424 -19.33 -0.41 -15.93
N ASN A 425 -18.36 -1.32 -16.17
CA ASN A 425 -18.56 -2.74 -15.98
C ASN A 425 -18.62 -3.08 -14.48
N VAL A 426 -19.55 -3.95 -14.14
CA VAL A 426 -19.77 -4.38 -12.75
C VAL A 426 -19.17 -5.75 -12.53
N ARG A 427 -18.33 -5.88 -11.49
CA ARG A 427 -17.92 -7.16 -10.94
C ARG A 427 -18.51 -7.32 -9.52
N ALA A 428 -18.90 -8.53 -9.17
CA ALA A 428 -19.49 -8.84 -7.87
C ALA A 428 -19.06 -10.23 -7.40
N GLU A 429 -18.94 -10.41 -6.10
CA GLU A 429 -18.76 -11.72 -5.51
C GLU A 429 -20.09 -12.50 -5.49
N LEU A 430 -20.00 -13.84 -5.55
CA LEU A 430 -21.13 -14.71 -5.31
C LEU A 430 -21.78 -14.39 -3.95
N GLY A 431 -23.09 -14.55 -3.85
CA GLY A 431 -23.88 -14.15 -2.67
C GLY A 431 -24.51 -12.77 -2.78
N LEU A 432 -24.08 -11.90 -3.71
CA LEU A 432 -24.82 -10.68 -4.07
C LEU A 432 -25.84 -10.97 -5.17
N GLN A 433 -27.09 -10.57 -4.94
CA GLN A 433 -28.13 -10.62 -5.98
C GLN A 433 -28.24 -9.26 -6.67
N LEU A 434 -27.58 -9.12 -7.83
CA LEU A 434 -27.63 -7.94 -8.69
C LEU A 434 -28.49 -8.24 -9.94
N SER A 435 -29.67 -8.82 -9.75
CA SER A 435 -30.53 -9.39 -10.81
C SER A 435 -30.96 -8.43 -11.91
N SER A 436 -30.81 -7.12 -11.72
CA SER A 436 -31.14 -6.08 -12.70
C SER A 436 -29.92 -5.47 -13.39
N VAL A 437 -28.72 -5.99 -13.14
CA VAL A 437 -27.44 -5.47 -13.66
C VAL A 437 -26.68 -6.62 -14.33
N ASN A 438 -26.12 -6.34 -15.50
CA ASN A 438 -25.19 -7.28 -16.14
C ASN A 438 -23.84 -7.22 -15.38
N ALA A 439 -23.68 -8.09 -14.39
CA ALA A 439 -22.47 -8.19 -13.57
C ALA A 439 -21.70 -9.46 -13.90
N THR A 440 -20.37 -9.35 -13.90
CA THR A 440 -19.48 -10.51 -13.91
C THR A 440 -19.28 -10.96 -12.47
N TYR A 441 -19.68 -12.20 -12.17
CA TYR A 441 -19.54 -12.78 -10.84
C TYR A 441 -18.19 -13.51 -10.71
N THR A 442 -17.54 -13.35 -9.58
CA THR A 442 -16.36 -14.08 -9.17
C THR A 442 -16.70 -15.02 -8.00
N GLU A 443 -15.74 -15.85 -7.60
CA GLU A 443 -15.84 -16.64 -6.38
C GLU A 443 -15.99 -15.76 -5.12
N GLU A 444 -16.38 -16.35 -4.00
CA GLU A 444 -16.37 -15.69 -2.70
C GLU A 444 -14.92 -15.36 -2.27
N PHE A 445 -14.75 -14.23 -1.61
CA PHE A 445 -13.45 -13.76 -1.11
C PHE A 445 -12.37 -13.60 -2.17
N ASP A 446 -12.76 -13.19 -3.39
CA ASP A 446 -11.82 -12.92 -4.47
C ASP A 446 -10.96 -11.69 -4.12
N MET A 447 -9.63 -11.84 -4.21
CA MET A 447 -8.66 -10.79 -3.95
C MET A 447 -8.81 -9.54 -4.82
N TYR A 448 -9.55 -9.61 -5.92
CA TYR A 448 -9.89 -8.47 -6.75
C TYR A 448 -10.58 -7.37 -5.96
N PHE A 449 -11.41 -7.69 -4.97
CA PHE A 449 -12.17 -6.73 -4.17
C PHE A 449 -11.40 -6.13 -2.98
N GLY A 450 -10.08 -6.14 -3.03
CA GLY A 450 -9.21 -5.58 -2.01
C GLY A 450 -9.03 -6.50 -0.81
N GLY A 451 -8.79 -5.92 0.37
CA GLY A 451 -8.57 -6.66 1.61
C GLY A 451 -8.60 -5.70 2.80
N VAL A 452 -9.80 -5.41 3.35
CA VAL A 452 -9.95 -4.43 4.42
C VAL A 452 -9.56 -5.04 5.76
N CYS A 453 -8.46 -4.59 6.31
CA CYS A 453 -8.01 -4.95 7.66
C CYS A 453 -8.46 -3.89 8.68
N VAL A 454 -8.82 -4.33 9.87
CA VAL A 454 -9.27 -3.46 10.97
C VAL A 454 -8.55 -3.85 12.25
N THR A 455 -7.97 -2.87 12.95
CA THR A 455 -7.58 -2.98 14.37
C THR A 455 -8.23 -1.87 15.17
N GLY A 456 -8.32 -2.02 16.48
CA GLY A 456 -8.87 -0.97 17.32
C GLY A 456 -8.90 -1.32 18.80
N LEU A 457 -9.41 -0.40 19.55
CA LEU A 457 -9.67 -0.53 20.97
C LEU A 457 -11.09 -0.08 21.27
N GLU A 458 -11.90 -0.99 21.78
CA GLU A 458 -13.18 -0.76 22.44
C GLU A 458 -12.97 -1.04 23.95
N ASP A 459 -13.74 -1.94 24.55
CA ASP A 459 -13.46 -2.44 25.90
C ASP A 459 -12.15 -3.25 25.94
N ASP A 460 -11.86 -3.99 24.84
CA ASP A 460 -10.65 -4.76 24.62
C ASP A 460 -10.07 -4.47 23.23
N LEU A 461 -8.80 -4.88 23.02
CA LEU A 461 -8.17 -4.83 21.70
C LEU A 461 -8.89 -5.73 20.69
N PHE A 462 -9.06 -5.20 19.51
CA PHE A 462 -9.66 -5.87 18.37
C PHE A 462 -8.68 -5.95 17.20
N ALA A 463 -8.69 -7.06 16.46
CA ALA A 463 -8.01 -7.21 15.19
C ALA A 463 -8.77 -8.16 14.27
N GLN A 464 -8.93 -7.79 13.00
CA GLN A 464 -9.50 -8.65 11.98
C GLN A 464 -8.81 -8.40 10.63
N GLY A 465 -8.23 -9.46 10.06
CA GLY A 465 -7.79 -9.50 8.68
C GLY A 465 -8.95 -9.77 7.72
N ASP A 466 -8.68 -9.61 6.43
CA ASP A 466 -9.65 -9.91 5.38
C ASP A 466 -9.36 -11.29 4.76
N PRO A 467 -10.33 -12.21 4.67
CA PRO A 467 -10.13 -13.52 4.04
C PRO A 467 -9.71 -13.42 2.55
N ARG A 468 -9.98 -12.30 1.87
CA ARG A 468 -9.50 -12.02 0.51
C ARG A 468 -7.98 -11.81 0.43
N ARG A 469 -7.31 -11.63 1.59
CA ARG A 469 -5.87 -11.38 1.73
C ARG A 469 -5.30 -12.12 2.94
N SER A 470 -5.36 -13.46 2.92
CA SER A 470 -4.77 -14.36 3.92
C SER A 470 -5.30 -14.22 5.34
N ASN A 471 -6.25 -13.34 5.61
CA ASN A 471 -6.90 -13.16 6.93
C ASN A 471 -5.90 -13.00 8.10
N VAL A 472 -4.86 -12.19 7.92
CA VAL A 472 -3.79 -12.04 8.92
C VAL A 472 -4.18 -11.10 10.03
N TYR A 473 -4.20 -11.58 11.25
CA TYR A 473 -4.34 -10.79 12.47
C TYR A 473 -3.63 -11.46 13.65
N TRP A 474 -3.32 -10.64 14.66
CA TRP A 474 -2.65 -11.07 15.89
C TRP A 474 -2.98 -10.12 17.05
N ILE A 475 -3.11 -10.66 18.25
CA ILE A 475 -3.28 -9.94 19.52
C ILE A 475 -2.43 -10.70 20.57
N ASN A 476 -1.58 -9.96 21.32
CA ASN A 476 -0.81 -10.54 22.41
C ASN A 476 -1.51 -10.39 23.75
#